data_fc762c6ca51824b7e9415e5adc4bec72
#
_entry.id   fc762c6ca51824b7e9415e5adc4bec72
#
_cell.length_a   1.000
_cell.length_b   1.000
_cell.length_c   1.000
_cell.angle_alpha   90.00
_cell.angle_beta   90.00
_cell.angle_gamma   90.00
#
_symmetry.space_group_name_H-M   'P 1'
#
loop_
_entity.id
_entity.type
_entity.pdbx_description
1 polymer ?
#
loop_
_entity_poly.entity_id
_entity_poly.type
_entity_poly.pdbx_seq_one_letter_code
_entity_poly.pdbx_strand_id
1 'polypeptide(L)'
;ELGFPVAHMREVVKGPEALAAFHDKVAAARASLPFEIDGVVYKVNSLELEEELGFIAREPRWACAHKYPPEEVLTQVLGIDVQVGRTGRLTPVARLAPVYVGGVTVSNATLHNEDHVVKDLDLRVGDTVVLRRAGDVIPEILRVVKERRPAGTKVFEMPHVCPICGSAVIRDEEEKDMRCTGGLVCPAQMKLSIVHFAARRAMGIDGLGEKIVDMLV
;
A
#
# COMPACT_ATOMS: atom_id res chain seq x y z
N GLU A 1 23.17 29.63 9.34
CA GLU A 1 22.12 28.84 8.66
C GLU A 1 22.76 28.05 7.55
N LEU A 2 22.49 26.72 7.52
CA LEU A 2 23.16 25.78 6.60
C LEU A 2 22.46 25.65 5.23
N GLY A 3 21.42 26.48 4.95
CA GLY A 3 20.70 26.47 3.68
C GLY A 3 19.78 25.27 3.41
N PHE A 4 19.50 24.42 4.40
CA PHE A 4 18.55 23.31 4.23
C PHE A 4 17.11 23.81 4.16
N PRO A 5 16.26 23.22 3.31
CA PRO A 5 14.83 23.50 3.31
C PRO A 5 14.21 22.97 4.60
N VAL A 6 13.55 23.85 5.36
CA VAL A 6 12.92 23.50 6.63
C VAL A 6 11.44 23.88 6.59
N ALA A 7 10.58 23.01 7.13
CA ALA A 7 9.16 23.30 7.24
C ALA A 7 8.91 24.60 8.04
N HIS A 8 8.05 25.46 7.52
CA HIS A 8 7.71 26.73 8.17
C HIS A 8 6.92 26.51 9.46
N MET A 9 6.04 25.52 9.50
CA MET A 9 5.26 25.14 10.68
C MET A 9 6.11 24.30 11.62
N ARG A 10 6.73 24.95 12.60
CA ARG A 10 7.52 24.33 13.67
C ARG A 10 7.44 25.18 14.92
N GLU A 11 7.38 24.55 16.08
CA GLU A 11 7.33 25.20 17.39
C GLU A 11 8.11 24.38 18.42
N VAL A 12 8.67 25.04 19.42
CA VAL A 12 9.20 24.38 20.61
C VAL A 12 8.18 24.58 21.72
N VAL A 13 7.63 23.48 22.21
CA VAL A 13 6.54 23.48 23.20
C VAL A 13 6.88 22.55 24.37
N LYS A 14 6.16 22.68 25.49
CA LYS A 14 6.33 21.84 26.69
C LYS A 14 5.02 21.16 27.04
N GLY A 15 5.12 19.86 27.30
CA GLY A 15 4.02 19.04 27.78
C GLY A 15 3.10 18.48 26.66
N PRO A 16 2.35 17.43 26.97
CA PRO A 16 1.53 16.70 25.99
C PRO A 16 0.38 17.57 25.44
N GLU A 17 -0.21 18.45 26.24
CA GLU A 17 -1.31 19.32 25.83
C GLU A 17 -0.87 20.31 24.74
N ALA A 18 0.33 20.87 24.86
CA ALA A 18 0.88 21.79 23.87
C ALA A 18 1.30 21.06 22.59
N LEU A 19 1.77 19.82 22.68
CA LEU A 19 2.03 18.96 21.52
C LEU A 19 0.73 18.64 20.76
N ALA A 20 -0.36 18.29 21.47
CA ALA A 20 -1.67 18.04 20.89
C ALA A 20 -2.24 19.31 20.22
N ALA A 21 -2.15 20.46 20.88
CA ALA A 21 -2.58 21.73 20.29
C ALA A 21 -1.81 22.10 19.01
N PHE A 22 -0.52 21.79 18.94
CA PHE A 22 0.26 21.97 17.72
C PHE A 22 -0.20 21.02 16.59
N HIS A 23 -0.49 19.75 16.91
CA HIS A 23 -1.05 18.77 15.96
C HIS A 23 -2.36 19.29 15.36
N ASP A 24 -3.29 19.77 16.20
CA ASP A 24 -4.58 20.31 15.77
C ASP A 24 -4.43 21.58 14.92
N LYS A 25 -3.51 22.45 15.29
CA LYS A 25 -3.17 23.65 14.52
C LYS A 25 -2.67 23.30 13.11
N VAL A 26 -1.78 22.31 12.99
CA VAL A 26 -1.26 21.85 11.70
C VAL A 26 -2.35 21.13 10.91
N ALA A 27 -3.20 20.33 11.56
CA ALA A 27 -4.36 19.67 10.94
C ALA A 27 -5.31 20.70 10.29
N ALA A 28 -5.63 21.78 10.98
CA ALA A 28 -6.48 22.85 10.46
C ALA A 28 -5.87 23.58 9.25
N ALA A 29 -4.55 23.69 9.18
CA ALA A 29 -3.83 24.30 8.07
C ALA A 29 -3.55 23.35 6.90
N ARG A 30 -3.76 22.05 7.06
CA ARG A 30 -3.36 20.99 6.12
C ARG A 30 -3.81 21.26 4.69
N ALA A 31 -5.07 21.64 4.48
CA ALA A 31 -5.65 21.89 3.16
C ALA A 31 -5.05 23.11 2.44
N SER A 32 -4.39 24.01 3.16
CA SER A 32 -3.76 25.22 2.61
C SER A 32 -2.27 25.07 2.35
N LEU A 33 -1.66 23.95 2.72
CA LEU A 33 -0.24 23.70 2.48
C LEU A 33 0.02 23.39 1.01
N PRO A 34 1.17 23.80 0.45
CA PRO A 34 1.56 23.51 -0.93
C PRO A 34 2.07 22.06 -1.12
N PHE A 35 1.96 21.21 -0.10
CA PHE A 35 2.38 19.82 -0.09
C PHE A 35 1.50 19.02 0.87
N GLU A 36 1.35 17.73 0.58
CA GLU A 36 0.60 16.81 1.44
C GLU A 36 1.40 16.41 2.67
N ILE A 37 0.70 16.26 3.80
CA ILE A 37 1.24 15.76 5.06
C ILE A 37 0.33 14.69 5.65
N ASP A 38 0.90 13.72 6.34
CA ASP A 38 0.17 12.63 7.01
C ASP A 38 0.19 12.74 8.55
N GLY A 39 0.88 13.74 9.09
CA GLY A 39 0.98 13.99 10.52
C GLY A 39 2.07 14.99 10.87
N VAL A 40 2.40 15.04 12.13
CA VAL A 40 3.51 15.83 12.70
C VAL A 40 4.52 14.90 13.36
N VAL A 41 5.77 15.36 13.44
CA VAL A 41 6.83 14.64 14.17
C VAL A 41 7.26 15.49 15.35
N TYR A 42 7.17 14.92 16.54
CA TYR A 42 7.71 15.48 17.77
C TYR A 42 9.15 14.99 17.94
N LYS A 43 10.02 15.87 18.37
CA LYS A 43 11.41 15.55 18.68
C LYS A 43 11.81 16.18 20.01
N VAL A 44 12.65 15.50 20.76
CA VAL A 44 13.29 16.08 21.94
C VAL A 44 14.16 17.26 21.50
N ASN A 45 14.04 18.43 22.17
CA ASN A 45 14.75 19.65 21.75
C ASN A 45 16.17 19.78 22.34
N SER A 46 16.65 18.85 23.15
CA SER A 46 17.99 18.81 23.70
C SER A 46 18.82 17.77 22.97
N LEU A 47 19.91 18.18 22.32
CA LEU A 47 20.84 17.28 21.65
C LEU A 47 21.52 16.28 22.62
N GLU A 48 21.80 16.71 23.87
CA GLU A 48 22.35 15.83 24.90
C GLU A 48 21.38 14.70 25.25
N LEU A 49 20.09 15.00 25.38
CA LEU A 49 19.05 13.99 25.62
C LEU A 49 18.78 13.10 24.39
N GLU A 50 18.92 13.64 23.18
CA GLU A 50 18.85 12.81 21.96
C GLU A 50 19.95 11.78 21.91
N GLU A 51 21.19 12.14 22.29
CA GLU A 51 22.33 11.23 22.38
C GLU A 51 22.12 10.17 23.48
N GLU A 52 21.61 10.56 24.66
CA GLU A 52 21.32 9.65 25.77
C GLU A 52 20.22 8.63 25.41
N LEU A 53 19.15 9.09 24.77
CA LEU A 53 18.03 8.23 24.34
C LEU A 53 18.43 7.28 23.21
N GLY A 54 19.28 7.73 22.29
CA GLY A 54 19.81 6.91 21.20
C GLY A 54 18.76 6.40 20.22
N PHE A 55 19.05 5.20 19.67
CA PHE A 55 18.26 4.56 18.60
C PHE A 55 17.93 3.11 18.97
N ILE A 56 16.83 2.59 18.37
CA ILE A 56 16.56 1.15 18.27
C ILE A 56 16.67 0.80 16.78
N ALA A 57 17.67 0.01 16.43
CA ALA A 57 18.01 -0.28 15.04
C ALA A 57 18.22 1.01 14.22
N ARG A 58 17.18 1.51 13.53
CA ARG A 58 17.22 2.74 12.74
C ARG A 58 16.29 3.82 13.27
N GLU A 59 15.41 3.47 14.18
CA GLU A 59 14.39 4.37 14.73
C GLU A 59 14.94 5.14 15.92
N PRO A 60 14.88 6.50 15.91
CA PRO A 60 15.28 7.32 17.04
C PRO A 60 14.28 7.20 18.20
N ARG A 61 14.78 7.01 19.41
CA ARG A 61 13.94 7.00 20.62
C ARG A 61 13.47 8.40 21.05
N TRP A 62 14.10 9.42 20.53
CA TRP A 62 13.81 10.83 20.82
C TRP A 62 12.83 11.49 19.84
N ALA A 63 12.27 10.72 18.88
CA ALA A 63 11.27 11.20 17.92
C ALA A 63 10.02 10.32 17.92
N CYS A 64 8.87 10.97 17.78
CA CYS A 64 7.56 10.30 17.70
C CYS A 64 6.71 10.93 16.61
N ALA A 65 6.21 10.12 15.69
CA ALA A 65 5.26 10.55 14.67
C ALA A 65 3.83 10.48 15.21
N HIS A 66 3.09 11.58 15.14
CA HIS A 66 1.66 11.67 15.43
C HIS A 66 0.90 11.88 14.13
N LYS A 67 0.40 10.78 13.57
CA LYS A 67 -0.27 10.77 12.25
C LYS A 67 -1.72 11.22 12.36
N TYR A 68 -2.23 11.85 11.30
CA TYR A 68 -3.65 12.12 11.16
C TYR A 68 -4.44 10.84 10.90
N PRO A 69 -5.74 10.82 11.23
CA PRO A 69 -6.61 9.75 10.78
C PRO A 69 -6.50 9.59 9.25
N PRO A 70 -6.48 8.34 8.76
CA PRO A 70 -6.45 8.10 7.33
C PRO A 70 -7.71 8.62 6.64
N GLU A 71 -7.54 9.10 5.42
CA GLU A 71 -8.64 9.54 4.59
C GLU A 71 -9.45 8.35 4.06
N GLU A 72 -10.78 8.42 4.18
CA GLU A 72 -11.70 7.42 3.67
C GLU A 72 -12.58 8.02 2.58
N VAL A 73 -12.72 7.32 1.46
CA VAL A 73 -13.55 7.73 0.33
C VAL A 73 -14.38 6.57 -0.20
N LEU A 74 -15.49 6.89 -0.83
CA LEU A 74 -16.31 5.90 -1.53
C LEU A 74 -15.87 5.78 -2.98
N THR A 75 -15.75 4.55 -3.47
CA THR A 75 -15.55 4.25 -4.88
C THR A 75 -16.26 2.97 -5.29
N GLN A 76 -16.32 2.68 -6.59
CA GLN A 76 -16.97 1.49 -7.14
C GLN A 76 -15.94 0.49 -7.66
N VAL A 77 -16.17 -0.80 -7.41
CA VAL A 77 -15.37 -1.91 -7.96
C VAL A 77 -15.82 -2.17 -9.39
N LEU A 78 -14.95 -1.90 -10.35
CA LEU A 78 -15.19 -2.09 -11.79
C LEU A 78 -14.83 -3.52 -12.26
N GLY A 79 -13.94 -4.20 -11.52
CA GLY A 79 -13.47 -5.54 -11.83
C GLY A 79 -12.53 -6.05 -10.75
N ILE A 80 -12.25 -7.35 -10.78
CA ILE A 80 -11.22 -7.98 -9.95
C ILE A 80 -10.30 -8.75 -10.88
N ASP A 81 -9.08 -8.26 -11.05
CA ASP A 81 -8.05 -8.88 -11.86
C ASP A 81 -7.15 -9.76 -10.97
N VAL A 82 -6.46 -10.74 -11.57
CA VAL A 82 -5.55 -11.63 -10.84
C VAL A 82 -4.14 -11.44 -11.37
N GLN A 83 -3.23 -11.02 -10.51
CA GLN A 83 -1.81 -10.88 -10.81
C GLN A 83 -1.03 -12.10 -10.36
N VAL A 84 0.02 -12.44 -11.11
CA VAL A 84 0.91 -13.57 -10.80
C VAL A 84 2.26 -13.03 -10.35
N GLY A 85 2.61 -13.30 -9.10
CA GLY A 85 3.86 -12.88 -8.48
C GLY A 85 5.05 -13.76 -8.87
N ARG A 86 6.25 -13.37 -8.46
CA ARG A 86 7.53 -14.07 -8.74
C ARG A 86 7.53 -15.55 -8.34
N THR A 87 6.89 -15.87 -7.22
CA THR A 87 6.81 -17.25 -6.68
C THR A 87 5.56 -18.01 -7.18
N GLY A 88 4.89 -17.49 -8.21
CA GLY A 88 3.64 -18.03 -8.73
C GLY A 88 2.39 -17.65 -7.92
N ARG A 89 2.51 -16.92 -6.80
CA ARG A 89 1.37 -16.49 -5.98
C ARG A 89 0.39 -15.67 -6.81
N LEU A 90 -0.88 -16.07 -6.79
CA LEU A 90 -1.97 -15.35 -7.41
C LEU A 90 -2.51 -14.33 -6.40
N THR A 91 -2.49 -13.07 -6.79
CA THR A 91 -2.97 -11.97 -5.93
C THR A 91 -4.13 -11.26 -6.63
N PRO A 92 -5.34 -11.30 -6.06
CA PRO A 92 -6.46 -10.55 -6.61
C PRO A 92 -6.26 -9.05 -6.35
N VAL A 93 -6.63 -8.24 -7.34
CA VAL A 93 -6.53 -6.78 -7.31
C VAL A 93 -7.85 -6.19 -7.78
N ALA A 94 -8.48 -5.37 -6.94
CA ALA A 94 -9.66 -4.63 -7.32
C ALA A 94 -9.30 -3.51 -8.30
N ARG A 95 -9.95 -3.48 -9.45
CA ARG A 95 -10.02 -2.31 -10.33
C ARG A 95 -11.15 -1.41 -9.86
N LEU A 96 -10.83 -0.16 -9.57
CA LEU A 96 -11.74 0.81 -8.97
C LEU A 96 -12.06 1.95 -9.95
N ALA A 97 -13.24 2.53 -9.82
CA ALA A 97 -13.49 3.85 -10.38
C ALA A 97 -12.45 4.83 -9.80
N PRO A 98 -11.69 5.57 -10.65
CA PRO A 98 -10.64 6.44 -10.15
C PRO A 98 -11.18 7.42 -9.13
N VAL A 99 -10.54 7.49 -7.95
CA VAL A 99 -10.92 8.38 -6.86
C VAL A 99 -9.69 9.02 -6.23
N TYR A 100 -9.80 10.29 -5.89
CA TYR A 100 -8.73 11.03 -5.22
C TYR A 100 -8.79 10.78 -3.72
N VAL A 101 -7.69 10.33 -3.12
CA VAL A 101 -7.57 10.07 -1.68
C VAL A 101 -6.12 10.15 -1.24
N GLY A 102 -5.86 10.85 -0.14
CA GLY A 102 -4.51 10.98 0.42
C GLY A 102 -3.48 11.52 -0.59
N GLY A 103 -3.84 12.56 -1.36
CA GLY A 103 -2.93 13.23 -2.29
C GLY A 103 -2.71 12.56 -3.64
N VAL A 104 -3.36 11.41 -3.93
CA VAL A 104 -3.19 10.69 -5.21
C VAL A 104 -4.52 10.15 -5.74
N THR A 105 -4.57 9.93 -7.06
CA THR A 105 -5.68 9.22 -7.69
C THR A 105 -5.44 7.72 -7.64
N VAL A 106 -6.34 7.00 -6.97
CA VAL A 106 -6.30 5.55 -6.82
C VAL A 106 -7.29 4.91 -7.79
N SER A 107 -6.83 3.95 -8.57
CA SER A 107 -7.64 3.14 -9.49
C SER A 107 -7.53 1.63 -9.23
N ASN A 108 -6.64 1.21 -8.33
CA ASN A 108 -6.45 -0.19 -7.98
C ASN A 108 -6.18 -0.34 -6.48
N ALA A 109 -6.65 -1.46 -5.90
CA ALA A 109 -6.32 -1.83 -4.53
C ALA A 109 -6.05 -3.34 -4.45
N THR A 110 -4.99 -3.74 -3.74
CA THR A 110 -4.71 -5.16 -3.53
C THR A 110 -5.73 -5.79 -2.60
N LEU A 111 -6.08 -7.05 -2.88
CA LEU A 111 -7.06 -7.82 -2.09
C LEU A 111 -6.41 -9.02 -1.38
N HIS A 112 -5.08 -9.08 -1.35
CA HIS A 112 -4.25 -10.05 -0.66
C HIS A 112 -4.43 -11.51 -1.15
N ASN A 113 -5.58 -12.13 -0.92
CA ASN A 113 -5.91 -13.50 -1.33
C ASN A 113 -7.43 -13.69 -1.50
N GLU A 114 -7.85 -14.88 -1.94
CA GLU A 114 -9.26 -15.23 -2.15
C GLU A 114 -10.08 -15.16 -0.86
N ASP A 115 -9.54 -15.67 0.25
CA ASP A 115 -10.24 -15.66 1.53
C ASP A 115 -10.59 -14.24 1.98
N HIS A 116 -9.69 -13.30 1.78
CA HIS A 116 -9.93 -11.90 2.08
C HIS A 116 -11.06 -11.30 1.20
N VAL A 117 -11.08 -11.63 -0.09
CA VAL A 117 -12.14 -11.17 -1.01
C VAL A 117 -13.49 -11.74 -0.62
N VAL A 118 -13.56 -13.06 -0.39
CA VAL A 118 -14.82 -13.80 -0.29
C VAL A 118 -15.33 -13.84 1.15
N LYS A 119 -14.45 -14.14 2.12
CA LYS A 119 -14.86 -14.37 3.52
C LYS A 119 -14.85 -13.08 4.35
N ASP A 120 -13.79 -12.28 4.21
CA ASP A 120 -13.64 -11.09 5.06
C ASP A 120 -14.47 -9.91 4.53
N LEU A 121 -14.37 -9.61 3.22
CA LEU A 121 -15.05 -8.49 2.59
C LEU A 121 -16.40 -8.85 1.96
N ASP A 122 -16.61 -10.10 1.51
CA ASP A 122 -17.70 -10.49 0.61
C ASP A 122 -17.80 -9.51 -0.57
N LEU A 123 -16.64 -9.24 -1.22
CA LEU A 123 -16.50 -8.25 -2.27
C LEU A 123 -16.95 -8.81 -3.62
N ARG A 124 -17.72 -8.04 -4.37
CA ARG A 124 -18.19 -8.39 -5.71
C ARG A 124 -17.98 -7.25 -6.69
N VAL A 125 -17.85 -7.59 -7.96
CA VAL A 125 -17.81 -6.58 -9.02
C VAL A 125 -19.12 -5.79 -9.05
N GLY A 126 -19.02 -4.47 -9.11
CA GLY A 126 -20.14 -3.54 -9.02
C GLY A 126 -20.40 -2.97 -7.63
N ASP A 127 -19.78 -3.53 -6.57
CA ASP A 127 -19.93 -3.02 -5.21
C ASP A 127 -19.40 -1.60 -5.05
N THR A 128 -20.08 -0.82 -4.21
CA THR A 128 -19.54 0.40 -3.62
C THR A 128 -18.73 0.03 -2.39
N VAL A 129 -17.49 0.53 -2.30
CA VAL A 129 -16.55 0.23 -1.22
C VAL A 129 -16.05 1.50 -0.54
N VAL A 130 -15.68 1.37 0.73
CA VAL A 130 -14.91 2.38 1.45
C VAL A 130 -13.44 2.06 1.25
N LEU A 131 -12.74 2.96 0.57
CA LEU A 131 -11.31 2.91 0.34
C LEU A 131 -10.60 3.83 1.34
N ARG A 132 -9.52 3.34 1.93
CA ARG A 132 -8.66 4.11 2.84
C ARG A 132 -7.26 4.20 2.28
N ARG A 133 -6.65 5.38 2.45
CA ARG A 133 -5.22 5.59 2.27
C ARG A 133 -4.67 6.43 3.41
N ALA A 134 -3.67 5.91 4.11
CA ALA A 134 -2.95 6.62 5.16
C ALA A 134 -1.57 7.02 4.64
N GLY A 135 -1.35 8.31 4.37
CA GLY A 135 -0.07 8.82 3.87
C GLY A 135 0.44 8.08 2.63
N ASP A 136 1.69 7.65 2.64
CA ASP A 136 2.33 6.89 1.53
C ASP A 136 2.12 5.36 1.65
N VAL A 137 1.02 4.94 2.29
CA VAL A 137 0.66 3.51 2.45
C VAL A 137 -0.17 3.03 1.25
N ILE A 138 -0.10 1.73 0.98
CA ILE A 138 -0.86 1.06 -0.07
C ILE A 138 -2.36 1.24 0.19
N PRO A 139 -3.16 1.65 -0.82
CA PRO A 139 -4.61 1.78 -0.68
C PRO A 139 -5.27 0.46 -0.28
N GLU A 140 -6.20 0.52 0.66
CA GLU A 140 -6.88 -0.63 1.24
C GLU A 140 -8.40 -0.46 1.18
N ILE A 141 -9.11 -1.52 0.78
CA ILE A 141 -10.57 -1.60 0.90
C ILE A 141 -10.92 -2.03 2.31
N LEU A 142 -11.55 -1.15 3.08
CA LEU A 142 -11.94 -1.42 4.46
C LEU A 142 -13.20 -2.26 4.57
N ARG A 143 -14.20 -1.94 3.76
CA ARG A 143 -15.50 -2.59 3.78
C ARG A 143 -16.31 -2.32 2.53
N VAL A 144 -17.27 -3.20 2.27
CA VAL A 144 -18.28 -3.07 1.23
C VAL A 144 -19.51 -2.37 1.82
N VAL A 145 -20.12 -1.45 1.07
CA VAL A 145 -21.39 -0.80 1.38
C VAL A 145 -22.51 -1.68 0.80
N LYS A 146 -22.91 -2.71 1.57
CA LYS A 146 -23.84 -3.76 1.09
C LYS A 146 -25.20 -3.23 0.68
N GLU A 147 -25.64 -2.12 1.28
CA GLU A 147 -26.89 -1.44 0.97
C GLU A 147 -26.92 -0.85 -0.45
N ARG A 148 -25.74 -0.65 -1.06
CA ARG A 148 -25.59 -0.14 -2.44
C ARG A 148 -25.19 -1.22 -3.44
N ARG A 149 -25.20 -2.49 -3.04
CA ARG A 149 -24.84 -3.61 -3.93
C ARG A 149 -25.86 -3.77 -5.05
N PRO A 150 -25.43 -3.80 -6.31
CA PRO A 150 -26.33 -4.10 -7.43
C PRO A 150 -26.89 -5.53 -7.33
N ALA A 151 -28.12 -5.72 -7.78
CA ALA A 151 -28.70 -7.06 -7.88
C ALA A 151 -27.95 -7.91 -8.92
N GLY A 152 -27.88 -9.23 -8.68
CA GLY A 152 -27.29 -10.19 -9.63
C GLY A 152 -25.76 -10.23 -9.64
N THR A 153 -25.07 -9.59 -8.70
CA THR A 153 -23.62 -9.69 -8.57
C THR A 153 -23.19 -11.10 -8.21
N LYS A 154 -22.08 -11.57 -8.83
CA LYS A 154 -21.52 -12.90 -8.58
C LYS A 154 -20.41 -12.84 -7.51
N VAL A 155 -20.31 -13.93 -6.75
CA VAL A 155 -19.19 -14.14 -5.83
C VAL A 155 -17.91 -14.29 -6.66
N PHE A 156 -16.80 -13.74 -6.17
CA PHE A 156 -15.50 -13.91 -6.79
C PHE A 156 -15.00 -15.35 -6.60
N GLU A 157 -14.43 -15.91 -7.63
CA GLU A 157 -13.76 -17.20 -7.61
C GLU A 157 -12.36 -17.04 -8.20
N MET A 158 -11.37 -17.59 -7.51
CA MET A 158 -10.00 -17.58 -7.99
C MET A 158 -9.85 -18.56 -9.15
N PRO A 159 -9.14 -18.20 -10.23
CA PRO A 159 -8.95 -19.11 -11.36
C PRO A 159 -8.11 -20.33 -10.98
N HIS A 160 -8.56 -21.52 -11.38
CA HIS A 160 -7.80 -22.78 -11.24
C HIS A 160 -6.74 -22.99 -12.34
N VAL A 161 -6.71 -22.07 -13.30
CA VAL A 161 -5.75 -22.06 -14.41
C VAL A 161 -5.09 -20.69 -14.43
N CYS A 162 -3.77 -20.66 -14.55
CA CYS A 162 -3.01 -19.43 -14.56
C CYS A 162 -3.43 -18.53 -15.74
N PRO A 163 -3.84 -17.28 -15.50
CA PRO A 163 -4.29 -16.38 -16.56
C PRO A 163 -3.16 -15.96 -17.52
N ILE A 164 -1.89 -16.21 -17.16
CA ILE A 164 -0.73 -15.82 -17.95
C ILE A 164 -0.19 -16.97 -18.81
N CYS A 165 -0.03 -18.19 -18.22
CA CYS A 165 0.63 -19.30 -18.91
C CYS A 165 -0.25 -20.54 -19.11
N GLY A 166 -1.48 -20.56 -18.60
CA GLY A 166 -2.37 -21.71 -18.71
C GLY A 166 -2.02 -22.91 -17.82
N SER A 167 -0.95 -22.86 -17.02
CA SER A 167 -0.61 -23.93 -16.08
C SER A 167 -1.63 -24.04 -14.95
N ALA A 168 -1.71 -25.21 -14.33
CA ALA A 168 -2.58 -25.43 -13.18
C ALA A 168 -2.24 -24.49 -12.03
N VAL A 169 -3.27 -24.07 -11.30
CA VAL A 169 -3.15 -23.29 -10.06
C VAL A 169 -3.53 -24.23 -8.92
N ILE A 170 -2.65 -24.36 -7.95
CA ILE A 170 -2.86 -25.19 -6.76
C ILE A 170 -2.93 -24.32 -5.52
N ARG A 171 -3.71 -24.76 -4.53
CA ARG A 171 -3.71 -24.19 -3.19
C ARG A 171 -2.76 -25.00 -2.32
N ASP A 172 -1.84 -24.35 -1.66
CA ASP A 172 -1.04 -24.98 -0.63
C ASP A 172 -1.94 -25.21 0.60
N GLU A 173 -1.93 -26.43 1.15
CA GLU A 173 -2.78 -26.78 2.29
C GLU A 173 -2.38 -26.01 3.56
N GLU A 174 -1.11 -25.64 3.68
CA GLU A 174 -0.58 -24.87 4.82
C GLU A 174 -0.71 -23.34 4.61
N GLU A 175 -0.81 -22.90 3.34
CA GLU A 175 -0.92 -21.48 2.98
C GLU A 175 -2.33 -21.18 2.44
N LYS A 176 -2.85 -19.98 2.74
CA LYS A 176 -4.12 -19.48 2.17
C LYS A 176 -3.97 -19.02 0.70
N ASP A 177 -2.78 -19.14 0.15
CA ASP A 177 -2.41 -18.61 -1.16
C ASP A 177 -2.58 -19.66 -2.26
N MET A 178 -3.06 -19.21 -3.41
CA MET A 178 -3.08 -20.01 -4.63
C MET A 178 -1.85 -19.72 -5.47
N ARG A 179 -1.24 -20.76 -6.06
CA ARG A 179 0.02 -20.63 -6.80
C ARG A 179 -0.05 -21.30 -8.18
N CYS A 180 0.47 -20.57 -9.18
CA CYS A 180 0.72 -21.13 -10.52
C CYS A 180 1.90 -22.10 -10.48
N THR A 181 1.71 -23.30 -11.00
CA THR A 181 2.74 -24.37 -11.07
C THR A 181 3.73 -24.21 -12.22
N GLY A 182 3.54 -23.23 -13.11
CA GLY A 182 4.34 -23.04 -14.32
C GLY A 182 5.81 -22.69 -14.10
N GLY A 183 6.21 -22.23 -12.90
CA GLY A 183 7.59 -21.90 -12.62
C GLY A 183 8.18 -20.93 -13.68
N LEU A 184 9.37 -21.24 -14.17
CA LEU A 184 10.05 -20.42 -15.20
C LEU A 184 9.42 -20.52 -16.61
N VAL A 185 8.49 -21.45 -16.83
CA VAL A 185 7.70 -21.51 -18.08
C VAL A 185 6.63 -20.40 -18.08
N CYS A 186 6.23 -19.93 -16.90
CA CYS A 186 5.31 -18.82 -16.79
C CYS A 186 6.04 -17.48 -17.05
N PRO A 187 5.69 -16.71 -18.11
CA PRO A 187 6.38 -15.46 -18.43
C PRO A 187 6.39 -14.45 -17.27
N ALA A 188 5.31 -14.38 -16.50
CA ALA A 188 5.25 -13.50 -15.33
C ALA A 188 6.25 -13.90 -14.24
N GLN A 189 6.36 -15.20 -13.93
CA GLN A 189 7.32 -15.69 -12.93
C GLN A 189 8.77 -15.52 -13.41
N MET A 190 9.04 -15.82 -14.67
CA MET A 190 10.35 -15.65 -15.29
C MET A 190 10.79 -14.19 -15.26
N LYS A 191 9.96 -13.27 -15.77
CA LYS A 191 10.20 -11.81 -15.74
C LYS A 191 10.54 -11.32 -14.34
N LEU A 192 9.65 -11.60 -13.37
CA LEU A 192 9.82 -11.12 -12.00
C LEU A 192 11.03 -11.76 -11.28
N SER A 193 11.42 -12.98 -11.69
CA SER A 193 12.64 -13.63 -11.18
C SER A 193 13.90 -12.93 -11.68
N ILE A 194 13.94 -12.51 -12.94
CA ILE A 194 15.06 -11.75 -13.52
C ILE A 194 15.14 -10.36 -12.86
N VAL A 195 14.01 -9.67 -12.72
CA VAL A 195 13.94 -8.36 -12.04
C VAL A 195 14.45 -8.48 -10.60
N HIS A 196 14.03 -9.52 -9.88
CA HIS A 196 14.51 -9.76 -8.51
C HIS A 196 16.01 -10.08 -8.47
N PHE A 197 16.53 -10.88 -9.40
CA PHE A 197 17.96 -11.19 -9.51
C PHE A 197 18.78 -9.93 -9.74
N ALA A 198 18.32 -9.02 -10.59
CA ALA A 198 18.99 -7.76 -10.87
C ALA A 198 18.88 -6.72 -9.74
N ALA A 199 17.94 -6.90 -8.80
CA ALA A 199 17.64 -5.91 -7.77
C ALA A 199 18.84 -5.60 -6.87
N ARG A 200 18.86 -4.38 -6.28
CA ARG A 200 19.93 -3.89 -5.39
C ARG A 200 20.22 -4.83 -4.21
N ARG A 201 19.23 -5.56 -3.71
CA ARG A 201 19.39 -6.52 -2.60
C ARG A 201 19.84 -7.92 -3.04
N ALA A 202 19.99 -8.15 -4.34
CA ALA A 202 20.52 -9.37 -4.91
C ALA A 202 21.85 -9.08 -5.64
N MET A 203 21.89 -9.09 -6.97
CA MET A 203 23.13 -8.87 -7.74
C MET A 203 23.46 -7.40 -7.98
N GLY A 204 22.53 -6.48 -7.77
CA GLY A 204 22.74 -5.05 -7.93
C GLY A 204 23.12 -4.62 -9.35
N ILE A 205 22.42 -5.15 -10.36
CA ILE A 205 22.69 -4.84 -11.76
C ILE A 205 21.97 -3.54 -12.13
N ASP A 206 22.71 -2.43 -12.16
CA ASP A 206 22.16 -1.15 -12.53
C ASP A 206 21.70 -1.13 -14.00
N GLY A 207 20.57 -0.49 -14.25
CA GLY A 207 19.97 -0.36 -15.60
C GLY A 207 19.10 -1.57 -16.01
N LEU A 208 19.20 -2.74 -15.39
CA LEU A 208 18.36 -3.90 -15.68
C LEU A 208 17.03 -3.84 -14.90
N GLY A 209 16.17 -2.88 -15.24
CA GLY A 209 14.84 -2.72 -14.66
C GLY A 209 13.75 -3.45 -15.45
N GLU A 210 12.49 -3.37 -14.96
CA GLU A 210 11.35 -4.07 -15.56
C GLU A 210 11.20 -3.85 -17.06
N LYS A 211 11.38 -2.62 -17.55
CA LYS A 211 11.25 -2.28 -18.99
C LYS A 211 12.25 -3.02 -19.87
N ILE A 212 13.49 -3.20 -19.38
CA ILE A 212 14.51 -3.93 -20.13
C ILE A 212 14.22 -5.42 -20.08
N VAL A 213 13.81 -5.93 -18.90
CA VAL A 213 13.44 -7.35 -18.77
C VAL A 213 12.22 -7.69 -19.62
N ASP A 214 11.23 -6.78 -19.77
CA ASP A 214 10.10 -6.96 -20.67
C ASP A 214 10.49 -7.12 -22.17
N MET A 215 11.62 -6.56 -22.57
CA MET A 215 12.14 -6.71 -23.94
C MET A 215 12.95 -8.00 -24.12
N LEU A 216 13.39 -8.62 -23.02
CA LEU A 216 14.22 -9.83 -23.05
C LEU A 216 13.43 -11.13 -22.89
N VAL A 217 12.20 -11.04 -22.37
CA VAL A 217 11.27 -12.13 -22.10
C VAL A 217 10.03 -12.00 -22.99
#